data_25a397d11587e3e52d05c3c6299e4a4a
#
_entry.id   25a397d11587e3e52d05c3c6299e4a4a
#
_cell.length_a   1.000
_cell.length_b   1.000
_cell.length_c   1.000
_cell.angle_alpha   90.00
_cell.angle_beta   90.00
_cell.angle_gamma   90.00
#
_symmetry.space_group_name_H-M   'P 1'
#
loop_
_entity.id
_entity.type
_entity.pdbx_description
1 polymer ?
#
loop_
_entity_poly.entity_id
_entity_poly.type
_entity_poly.pdbx_seq_one_letter_code
_entity_poly.pdbx_strand_id
1 'polypeptide(L)'
;MASWMIHLRVADLLMDRIPGLDETAFVMGNIAPDSGVPNTDWTAYSPPKTVSHYKTRREDETFFDIGQFLREHFFAGRIRAYSRREFSFFLGYYVHLLTDADWTLNIYRPMIAEYVEKRGEDRNAFIWKMKRDWYDLDFRYLEEHPGFRAFRIYEQASGFTNDFMDIFSRDAFDNRRGYICGFYHGPHGELYRDYPFLNPAQADAFVEKTAESVFDKLKESLAVWNEENTLSLKDLQPSQFYISGKKLQDVQKWFNPSDLSGFEAIPVKMLDGIPVITDGHTRAAAAVLAGLASVPLVWDRDDLSWEMYGRCVEECRNRQIHSPHDLIRCIVPETDYHEKWDRWCDQMQADVRQQEAIKHIVQKSGFAWAESRDGLDV
;
A
#
# COMPACT_ATOMS: atom_id res chain seq x y z
N MET A 1 -18.38 7.83 -8.84
CA MET A 1 -17.82 6.52 -8.54
C MET A 1 -18.50 5.51 -9.44
N ALA A 2 -17.74 4.64 -10.03
CA ALA A 2 -18.26 3.52 -10.80
C ALA A 2 -19.04 2.56 -9.89
N SER A 3 -19.82 1.66 -10.46
CA SER A 3 -20.43 0.56 -9.72
C SER A 3 -19.40 -0.52 -9.38
N TRP A 4 -19.70 -1.37 -8.40
CA TRP A 4 -18.80 -2.45 -8.01
C TRP A 4 -18.52 -3.41 -9.16
N MET A 5 -19.53 -3.67 -9.99
CA MET A 5 -19.37 -4.54 -11.14
C MET A 5 -18.43 -3.95 -12.21
N ILE A 6 -18.49 -2.64 -12.46
CA ILE A 6 -17.53 -1.97 -13.34
C ILE A 6 -16.08 -2.14 -12.83
N HIS A 7 -15.86 -1.99 -11.53
CA HIS A 7 -14.54 -2.21 -10.92
C HIS A 7 -14.07 -3.65 -11.11
N LEU A 8 -14.94 -4.63 -10.85
CA LEU A 8 -14.62 -6.05 -11.02
C LEU A 8 -14.36 -6.41 -12.49
N ARG A 9 -15.08 -5.82 -13.43
CA ARG A 9 -14.88 -6.05 -14.87
C ARG A 9 -13.52 -5.50 -15.35
N VAL A 10 -13.14 -4.31 -14.90
CA VAL A 10 -11.79 -3.77 -15.18
C VAL A 10 -10.71 -4.65 -14.55
N ALA A 11 -10.90 -5.10 -13.30
CA ALA A 11 -9.97 -6.00 -12.65
C ALA A 11 -9.82 -7.34 -13.38
N ASP A 12 -10.90 -7.89 -13.89
CA ASP A 12 -10.89 -9.15 -14.64
C ASP A 12 -10.00 -9.08 -15.90
N LEU A 13 -10.16 -8.03 -16.70
CA LEU A 13 -9.33 -7.80 -17.87
C LEU A 13 -7.85 -7.58 -17.52
N LEU A 14 -7.57 -6.98 -16.37
CA LEU A 14 -6.19 -6.76 -15.92
C LEU A 14 -5.54 -8.04 -15.38
N MET A 15 -6.30 -8.95 -14.77
CA MET A 15 -5.77 -10.24 -14.32
C MET A 15 -5.23 -11.09 -15.49
N ASP A 16 -5.81 -11.00 -16.67
CA ASP A 16 -5.30 -11.68 -17.87
C ASP A 16 -3.98 -11.08 -18.39
N ARG A 17 -3.71 -9.82 -18.06
CA ARG A 17 -2.54 -9.07 -18.54
C ARG A 17 -1.38 -9.04 -17.54
N ILE A 18 -1.64 -9.31 -16.26
CA ILE A 18 -0.66 -9.20 -15.18
C ILE A 18 -0.45 -10.59 -14.58
N PRO A 19 0.56 -11.34 -15.05
CA PRO A 19 0.83 -12.68 -14.53
C PRO A 19 1.33 -12.62 -13.09
N GLY A 20 1.07 -13.69 -12.34
CA GLY A 20 1.65 -13.88 -11.02
C GLY A 20 0.95 -13.12 -9.89
N LEU A 21 -0.23 -12.56 -10.08
CA LEU A 21 -1.03 -11.96 -9.00
C LEU A 21 -1.55 -13.01 -8.01
N ASP A 22 -1.73 -12.61 -6.75
CA ASP A 22 -2.71 -13.21 -5.86
C ASP A 22 -4.08 -12.64 -6.24
N GLU A 23 -4.83 -13.38 -7.07
CA GLU A 23 -6.09 -12.90 -7.66
C GLU A 23 -7.11 -12.54 -6.59
N THR A 24 -7.16 -13.29 -5.48
CA THR A 24 -8.07 -13.00 -4.37
C THR A 24 -7.72 -11.66 -3.73
N ALA A 25 -6.45 -11.43 -3.40
CA ALA A 25 -6.02 -10.17 -2.82
C ALA A 25 -6.21 -8.99 -3.79
N PHE A 26 -5.97 -9.20 -5.08
CA PHE A 26 -6.17 -8.17 -6.11
C PHE A 26 -7.64 -7.77 -6.24
N VAL A 27 -8.55 -8.72 -6.32
CA VAL A 27 -9.99 -8.48 -6.42
C VAL A 27 -10.55 -7.85 -5.14
N MET A 28 -10.11 -8.33 -3.96
CA MET A 28 -10.49 -7.74 -2.68
C MET A 28 -9.95 -6.31 -2.53
N GLY A 29 -8.71 -6.08 -2.91
CA GLY A 29 -8.10 -4.74 -2.95
C GLY A 29 -8.84 -3.79 -3.89
N ASN A 30 -9.31 -4.31 -5.03
CA ASN A 30 -10.08 -3.53 -6.01
C ASN A 30 -11.44 -3.04 -5.46
N ILE A 31 -12.03 -3.69 -4.47
CA ILE A 31 -13.27 -3.25 -3.83
C ILE A 31 -13.01 -2.58 -2.46
N ALA A 32 -11.82 -2.73 -1.89
CA ALA A 32 -11.47 -2.24 -0.56
C ALA A 32 -11.78 -0.75 -0.30
N PRO A 33 -11.57 0.21 -1.24
CA PRO A 33 -11.94 1.61 -1.02
C PRO A 33 -13.39 1.83 -0.64
N ASP A 34 -14.29 0.98 -1.10
CA ASP A 34 -15.73 1.04 -0.80
C ASP A 34 -16.14 0.34 0.51
N SER A 35 -15.19 -0.17 1.29
CA SER A 35 -15.46 -0.95 2.50
C SER A 35 -15.74 -0.10 3.76
N GLY A 36 -15.86 1.21 3.63
CA GLY A 36 -16.30 2.08 4.72
C GLY A 36 -17.70 1.69 5.23
N VAL A 37 -17.87 1.65 6.56
CA VAL A 37 -19.15 1.35 7.20
C VAL A 37 -20.05 2.58 7.13
N PRO A 38 -21.26 2.48 6.54
CA PRO A 38 -22.19 3.61 6.52
C PRO A 38 -22.79 3.87 7.89
N ASN A 39 -23.13 5.12 8.17
CA ASN A 39 -24.02 5.47 9.27
C ASN A 39 -25.48 5.03 8.97
N THR A 40 -26.37 5.19 9.94
CA THR A 40 -27.75 4.68 9.87
C THR A 40 -28.55 5.19 8.67
N ASP A 41 -28.30 6.42 8.23
CA ASP A 41 -28.99 7.08 7.11
C ASP A 41 -28.19 7.09 5.79
N TRP A 42 -27.04 6.42 5.76
CA TRP A 42 -26.13 6.32 4.60
C TRP A 42 -25.60 7.66 4.09
N THR A 43 -25.59 8.68 4.91
CA THR A 43 -25.07 10.03 4.54
C THR A 43 -23.57 10.14 4.78
N ALA A 44 -23.00 9.32 5.66
CA ALA A 44 -21.58 9.31 5.99
C ALA A 44 -21.05 7.87 6.11
N TYR A 45 -19.73 7.73 6.03
CA TYR A 45 -19.03 6.45 6.10
C TYR A 45 -17.83 6.56 7.06
N SER A 46 -17.46 5.46 7.68
CA SER A 46 -16.23 5.33 8.48
C SER A 46 -15.35 4.20 7.88
N PRO A 47 -14.16 4.51 7.35
CA PRO A 47 -13.62 5.85 7.12
C PRO A 47 -14.45 6.65 6.10
N PRO A 48 -14.36 8.00 6.14
CA PRO A 48 -15.00 8.84 5.13
C PRO A 48 -14.46 8.53 3.73
N LYS A 49 -15.32 8.67 2.70
CA LYS A 49 -14.90 8.45 1.30
C LYS A 49 -13.77 9.39 0.84
N THR A 50 -13.60 10.54 1.47
CA THR A 50 -12.44 11.42 1.25
C THR A 50 -11.14 10.76 1.66
N VAL A 51 -11.14 9.95 2.71
CA VAL A 51 -9.97 9.20 3.18
C VAL A 51 -9.77 7.95 2.33
N SER A 52 -10.77 7.07 2.25
CA SER A 52 -10.62 5.78 1.54
C SER A 52 -10.41 5.92 0.03
N HIS A 53 -10.85 7.00 -0.59
CA HIS A 53 -10.67 7.25 -2.02
C HIS A 53 -9.66 8.35 -2.32
N TYR A 54 -8.92 8.86 -1.33
CA TYR A 54 -7.96 9.95 -1.51
C TYR A 54 -8.58 11.15 -2.23
N LYS A 55 -9.82 11.51 -1.83
CA LYS A 55 -10.55 12.61 -2.46
C LYS A 55 -10.26 13.92 -1.77
N THR A 56 -9.83 14.89 -2.54
CA THR A 56 -9.73 16.28 -2.12
C THR A 56 -10.77 17.13 -2.85
N ARG A 57 -11.31 18.14 -2.18
CA ARG A 57 -12.18 19.12 -2.78
C ARG A 57 -11.41 20.41 -2.98
N ARG A 58 -11.34 20.88 -4.22
CA ARG A 58 -10.76 22.18 -4.57
C ARG A 58 -11.83 22.98 -5.31
N GLU A 59 -12.15 24.14 -4.79
CA GLU A 59 -13.28 24.93 -5.26
C GLU A 59 -14.56 24.08 -5.19
N ASP A 60 -15.30 23.89 -6.26
CA ASP A 60 -16.50 23.05 -6.27
C ASP A 60 -16.29 21.67 -6.90
N GLU A 61 -15.03 21.30 -7.20
CA GLU A 61 -14.70 20.04 -7.83
C GLU A 61 -14.05 19.04 -6.88
N THR A 62 -14.39 17.77 -7.08
CA THR A 62 -13.74 16.64 -6.37
C THR A 62 -12.65 16.04 -7.25
N PHE A 63 -11.45 15.95 -6.70
CA PHE A 63 -10.29 15.35 -7.33
C PHE A 63 -9.85 14.12 -6.54
N PHE A 64 -9.23 13.17 -7.24
CA PHE A 64 -8.56 12.02 -6.63
C PHE A 64 -7.06 12.34 -6.51
N ASP A 65 -6.52 12.41 -5.30
CA ASP A 65 -5.08 12.57 -5.09
C ASP A 65 -4.38 11.21 -5.20
N ILE A 66 -4.30 10.73 -6.43
CA ILE A 66 -3.59 9.48 -6.75
C ILE A 66 -2.12 9.57 -6.32
N GLY A 67 -1.51 10.76 -6.41
CA GLY A 67 -0.14 10.98 -5.97
C GLY A 67 0.06 10.75 -4.47
N GLN A 68 -0.93 11.07 -3.64
CA GLN A 68 -0.89 10.77 -2.21
C GLN A 68 -0.89 9.25 -1.98
N PHE A 69 -1.80 8.51 -2.61
CA PHE A 69 -1.82 7.04 -2.52
C PHE A 69 -0.48 6.43 -2.93
N LEU A 70 0.10 6.89 -4.05
CA LEU A 70 1.39 6.39 -4.52
C LEU A 70 2.52 6.66 -3.52
N ARG A 71 2.55 7.84 -2.92
CA ARG A 71 3.56 8.19 -1.89
C ARG A 71 3.42 7.37 -0.61
N GLU A 72 2.21 7.06 -0.20
CA GLU A 72 1.94 6.35 1.07
C GLU A 72 2.07 4.82 0.93
N HIS A 73 1.59 4.27 -0.18
CA HIS A 73 1.41 2.83 -0.29
C HIS A 73 2.08 2.19 -1.51
N PHE A 74 2.38 2.92 -2.58
CA PHE A 74 2.73 2.30 -3.85
C PHE A 74 3.96 2.92 -4.55
N PHE A 75 4.96 3.31 -3.77
CA PHE A 75 6.25 3.75 -4.29
C PHE A 75 7.25 2.57 -4.39
N ALA A 76 8.31 2.74 -5.18
CA ALA A 76 9.25 1.67 -5.51
C ALA A 76 9.79 0.88 -4.29
N GLY A 77 10.16 1.57 -3.20
CA GLY A 77 10.65 0.91 -1.98
C GLY A 77 9.59 0.04 -1.29
N ARG A 78 8.34 0.48 -1.27
CA ARG A 78 7.22 -0.33 -0.74
C ARG A 78 6.91 -1.51 -1.64
N ILE A 79 6.86 -1.30 -2.96
CA ILE A 79 6.56 -2.36 -3.93
C ILE A 79 7.56 -3.51 -3.80
N ARG A 80 8.86 -3.22 -3.69
CA ARG A 80 9.90 -4.23 -3.51
C ARG A 80 9.79 -4.99 -2.19
N ALA A 81 9.19 -4.36 -1.17
CA ALA A 81 9.02 -4.91 0.16
C ALA A 81 7.78 -5.77 0.32
N TYR A 82 6.82 -5.67 -0.57
CA TYR A 82 5.55 -6.37 -0.47
C TYR A 82 5.70 -7.87 -0.72
N SER A 83 5.00 -8.66 0.09
CA SER A 83 4.63 -10.01 -0.33
C SER A 83 3.73 -9.95 -1.57
N ARG A 84 3.65 -11.05 -2.31
CA ARG A 84 2.74 -11.17 -3.46
C ARG A 84 1.30 -10.77 -3.11
N ARG A 85 0.82 -11.15 -1.93
CA ARG A 85 -0.51 -10.82 -1.44
C ARG A 85 -0.68 -9.32 -1.21
N GLU A 86 0.29 -8.67 -0.53
CA GLU A 86 0.26 -7.22 -0.29
C GLU A 86 0.34 -6.44 -1.60
N PHE A 87 1.29 -6.80 -2.47
CA PHE A 87 1.40 -6.15 -3.78
C PHE A 87 0.08 -6.24 -4.56
N SER A 88 -0.51 -7.43 -4.65
CA SER A 88 -1.76 -7.64 -5.37
C SER A 88 -2.92 -6.83 -4.76
N PHE A 89 -3.02 -6.77 -3.43
CA PHE A 89 -4.02 -5.97 -2.74
C PHE A 89 -3.89 -4.47 -3.06
N PHE A 90 -2.70 -3.90 -2.88
CA PHE A 90 -2.48 -2.47 -3.14
C PHE A 90 -2.55 -2.13 -4.63
N LEU A 91 -2.17 -3.04 -5.51
CA LEU A 91 -2.39 -2.89 -6.94
C LEU A 91 -3.88 -2.83 -7.27
N GLY A 92 -4.69 -3.73 -6.69
CA GLY A 92 -6.15 -3.70 -6.83
C GLY A 92 -6.75 -2.38 -6.34
N TYR A 93 -6.29 -1.90 -5.17
CA TYR A 93 -6.71 -0.61 -4.62
C TYR A 93 -6.37 0.55 -5.57
N TYR A 94 -5.18 0.55 -6.13
CA TYR A 94 -4.75 1.56 -7.12
C TYR A 94 -5.62 1.52 -8.37
N VAL A 95 -5.92 0.32 -8.90
CA VAL A 95 -6.83 0.13 -10.04
C VAL A 95 -8.22 0.73 -9.75
N HIS A 96 -8.77 0.52 -8.54
CA HIS A 96 -10.04 1.14 -8.15
C HIS A 96 -10.01 2.66 -8.26
N LEU A 97 -8.98 3.29 -7.67
CA LEU A 97 -8.86 4.76 -7.67
C LEU A 97 -8.76 5.32 -9.09
N LEU A 98 -7.99 4.65 -9.97
CA LEU A 98 -7.88 5.04 -11.38
C LEU A 98 -9.18 4.85 -12.13
N THR A 99 -9.90 3.74 -11.90
CA THR A 99 -11.21 3.47 -12.50
C THR A 99 -12.23 4.54 -12.10
N ASP A 100 -12.26 4.91 -10.83
CA ASP A 100 -13.15 5.96 -10.32
C ASP A 100 -12.83 7.34 -10.89
N ALA A 101 -11.56 7.64 -11.07
CA ALA A 101 -11.13 8.89 -11.72
C ALA A 101 -11.59 8.94 -13.19
N ASP A 102 -11.34 7.86 -13.94
CA ASP A 102 -11.75 7.74 -15.34
C ASP A 102 -13.30 7.75 -15.48
N TRP A 103 -14.03 7.07 -14.58
CA TRP A 103 -15.50 7.11 -14.54
C TRP A 103 -16.04 8.53 -14.30
N THR A 104 -15.45 9.22 -13.34
CA THR A 104 -15.84 10.58 -13.01
C THR A 104 -15.67 11.52 -14.20
N LEU A 105 -14.57 11.37 -14.93
CA LEU A 105 -14.22 12.21 -16.05
C LEU A 105 -15.05 11.90 -17.31
N ASN A 106 -15.24 10.62 -17.62
CA ASN A 106 -15.77 10.18 -18.91
C ASN A 106 -17.28 9.86 -18.88
N ILE A 107 -17.83 9.52 -17.70
CA ILE A 107 -19.25 9.17 -17.56
C ILE A 107 -20.00 10.18 -16.69
N TYR A 108 -19.55 10.41 -15.45
CA TYR A 108 -20.32 11.21 -14.49
C TYR A 108 -20.38 12.70 -14.87
N ARG A 109 -19.22 13.34 -15.09
CA ARG A 109 -19.17 14.78 -15.39
C ARG A 109 -19.93 15.19 -16.66
N PRO A 110 -19.78 14.46 -17.80
CA PRO A 110 -20.56 14.78 -19.00
C PRO A 110 -22.06 14.73 -18.78
N MET A 111 -22.55 13.76 -18.01
CA MET A 111 -23.97 13.64 -17.68
C MET A 111 -24.45 14.78 -16.78
N ILE A 112 -23.68 15.15 -15.76
CA ILE A 112 -24.02 16.29 -14.90
C ILE A 112 -24.05 17.59 -15.72
N ALA A 113 -23.06 17.84 -16.56
CA ALA A 113 -23.02 19.01 -17.41
C ALA A 113 -24.25 19.11 -18.35
N GLU A 114 -24.65 18.00 -18.96
CA GLU A 114 -25.78 17.98 -19.89
C GLU A 114 -27.13 18.10 -19.18
N TYR A 115 -27.40 17.35 -18.12
CA TYR A 115 -28.74 17.25 -17.55
C TYR A 115 -28.98 18.23 -16.38
N VAL A 116 -27.97 18.46 -15.55
CA VAL A 116 -28.08 19.36 -14.39
C VAL A 116 -27.76 20.77 -14.80
N GLU A 117 -26.60 21.05 -15.39
CA GLU A 117 -26.11 22.39 -15.66
C GLU A 117 -26.85 23.04 -16.86
N LYS A 118 -27.08 22.31 -17.96
CA LYS A 118 -27.77 22.84 -19.13
C LYS A 118 -29.30 22.77 -19.05
N ARG A 119 -29.85 21.64 -18.55
CA ARG A 119 -31.30 21.40 -18.53
C ARG A 119 -31.93 21.77 -17.20
N GLY A 120 -31.14 22.05 -16.15
CA GLY A 120 -31.64 22.47 -14.84
C GLY A 120 -32.34 21.41 -14.04
N GLU A 121 -32.03 20.11 -14.27
CA GLU A 121 -32.57 19.06 -13.46
C GLU A 121 -32.00 19.08 -12.01
N ASP A 122 -32.81 18.70 -11.04
CA ASP A 122 -32.30 18.52 -9.66
C ASP A 122 -31.18 17.48 -9.63
N ARG A 123 -30.03 17.91 -9.11
CA ARG A 123 -28.80 17.08 -9.11
C ARG A 123 -28.99 15.74 -8.41
N ASN A 124 -29.62 15.73 -7.24
CA ASN A 124 -29.79 14.52 -6.47
C ASN A 124 -30.77 13.53 -7.13
N ALA A 125 -31.90 14.04 -7.60
CA ALA A 125 -32.87 13.24 -8.35
C ALA A 125 -32.24 12.68 -9.63
N PHE A 126 -31.45 13.47 -10.37
CA PHE A 126 -30.78 13.03 -11.58
C PHE A 126 -29.72 11.95 -11.31
N ILE A 127 -28.92 12.07 -10.25
CA ILE A 127 -27.96 11.03 -9.84
C ILE A 127 -28.67 9.69 -9.61
N TRP A 128 -29.82 9.67 -8.99
CA TRP A 128 -30.59 8.43 -8.78
C TRP A 128 -31.14 7.83 -10.09
N LYS A 129 -31.54 8.68 -11.05
CA LYS A 129 -31.94 8.20 -12.39
C LYS A 129 -30.78 7.52 -13.12
N MET A 130 -29.57 8.14 -13.11
CA MET A 130 -28.38 7.52 -13.70
C MET A 130 -28.01 6.22 -13.02
N LYS A 131 -28.00 6.20 -11.69
CA LYS A 131 -27.63 5.03 -10.90
C LYS A 131 -28.55 3.82 -11.17
N ARG A 132 -29.80 4.08 -11.50
CA ARG A 132 -30.72 3.01 -11.90
C ARG A 132 -30.19 2.27 -13.15
N ASP A 133 -29.74 3.00 -14.18
CA ASP A 133 -29.13 2.39 -15.36
C ASP A 133 -27.88 1.60 -14.98
N TRP A 134 -27.01 2.17 -14.14
CA TRP A 134 -25.77 1.54 -13.74
C TRP A 134 -25.99 0.20 -13.00
N TYR A 135 -26.90 0.18 -12.04
CA TYR A 135 -27.18 -1.04 -11.29
C TYR A 135 -27.93 -2.10 -12.12
N ASP A 136 -28.89 -1.69 -12.95
CA ASP A 136 -29.57 -2.62 -13.84
C ASP A 136 -28.58 -3.24 -14.87
N LEU A 137 -27.60 -2.47 -15.36
CA LEU A 137 -26.53 -2.97 -16.22
C LEU A 137 -25.59 -3.95 -15.50
N ASP A 138 -25.33 -3.74 -14.20
CA ASP A 138 -24.54 -4.69 -13.41
C ASP A 138 -25.25 -6.05 -13.29
N PHE A 139 -26.54 -6.05 -12.95
CA PHE A 139 -27.35 -7.29 -12.88
C PHE A 139 -27.45 -7.96 -14.25
N ARG A 140 -27.70 -7.20 -15.31
CA ARG A 140 -27.74 -7.70 -16.69
C ARG A 140 -26.41 -8.35 -17.08
N TYR A 141 -25.29 -7.73 -16.76
CA TYR A 141 -23.98 -8.28 -17.04
C TYR A 141 -23.77 -9.64 -16.36
N LEU A 142 -24.17 -9.77 -15.09
CA LEU A 142 -24.09 -11.04 -14.36
C LEU A 142 -24.99 -12.12 -14.96
N GLU A 143 -26.19 -11.76 -15.40
CA GLU A 143 -27.11 -12.69 -16.07
C GLU A 143 -26.55 -13.18 -17.42
N GLU A 144 -25.97 -12.27 -18.22
CA GLU A 144 -25.37 -12.57 -19.52
C GLU A 144 -24.01 -13.30 -19.39
N HIS A 145 -23.33 -13.20 -18.25
CA HIS A 145 -22.01 -13.80 -17.99
C HIS A 145 -22.03 -14.70 -16.74
N PRO A 146 -22.76 -15.83 -16.78
CA PRO A 146 -22.80 -16.74 -15.64
C PRO A 146 -21.40 -17.28 -15.33
N GLY A 147 -20.96 -17.14 -14.09
CA GLY A 147 -19.60 -17.55 -13.67
C GLY A 147 -18.51 -16.52 -13.96
N PHE A 148 -18.86 -15.24 -14.14
CA PHE A 148 -17.92 -14.14 -14.27
C PHE A 148 -16.80 -14.24 -13.22
N ARG A 149 -15.54 -14.35 -13.70
CA ARG A 149 -14.38 -14.76 -12.89
C ARG A 149 -14.12 -13.85 -11.69
N ALA A 150 -14.02 -12.54 -11.90
CA ALA A 150 -13.69 -11.62 -10.80
C ALA A 150 -14.78 -11.61 -9.72
N PHE A 151 -16.06 -11.68 -10.09
CA PHE A 151 -17.14 -11.74 -9.11
C PHE A 151 -17.12 -13.06 -8.34
N ARG A 152 -16.89 -14.19 -9.01
CA ARG A 152 -16.74 -15.50 -8.36
C ARG A 152 -15.58 -15.53 -7.38
N ILE A 153 -14.42 -14.96 -7.74
CA ILE A 153 -13.26 -14.83 -6.82
C ILE A 153 -13.66 -13.99 -5.61
N TYR A 154 -14.36 -12.88 -5.83
CA TYR A 154 -14.84 -12.01 -4.77
C TYR A 154 -15.80 -12.74 -3.81
N GLU A 155 -16.76 -13.50 -4.33
CA GLU A 155 -17.70 -14.30 -3.53
C GLU A 155 -16.98 -15.33 -2.67
N GLN A 156 -15.99 -16.02 -3.24
CA GLN A 156 -15.24 -17.09 -2.57
C GLN A 156 -14.26 -16.57 -1.52
N ALA A 157 -13.98 -15.26 -1.47
CA ALA A 157 -13.05 -14.63 -0.53
C ALA A 157 -13.62 -14.48 0.89
N SER A 158 -14.53 -15.34 1.33
CA SER A 158 -15.10 -15.30 2.69
C SER A 158 -14.01 -15.41 3.75
N GLY A 159 -14.09 -14.55 4.77
CA GLY A 159 -13.10 -14.47 5.84
C GLY A 159 -11.83 -13.68 5.48
N PHE A 160 -11.84 -12.94 4.38
CA PHE A 160 -10.69 -12.09 4.02
C PHE A 160 -10.56 -10.91 5.00
N THR A 161 -9.53 -10.97 5.86
CA THR A 161 -9.26 -9.97 6.88
C THR A 161 -8.45 -8.79 6.34
N ASN A 162 -8.66 -7.62 6.95
CA ASN A 162 -7.82 -6.45 6.70
C ASN A 162 -6.52 -6.54 7.54
N ASP A 163 -5.45 -6.92 6.88
CA ASP A 163 -4.09 -6.90 7.43
C ASP A 163 -3.21 -5.86 6.67
N PHE A 164 -3.84 -4.88 5.97
CA PHE A 164 -3.19 -4.01 5.00
C PHE A 164 -3.26 -2.52 5.36
N MET A 165 -4.38 -2.04 5.90
CA MET A 165 -4.65 -0.61 6.08
C MET A 165 -5.35 -0.32 7.42
N ASP A 166 -4.73 0.49 8.27
CA ASP A 166 -5.25 0.84 9.61
C ASP A 166 -6.52 1.68 9.59
N ILE A 167 -6.87 2.27 8.45
CA ILE A 167 -8.08 3.09 8.29
C ILE A 167 -9.38 2.27 8.29
N PHE A 168 -9.30 0.95 8.12
CA PHE A 168 -10.43 0.03 8.13
C PHE A 168 -10.35 -0.94 9.30
N SER A 169 -11.50 -1.35 9.85
CA SER A 169 -11.54 -2.44 10.81
C SER A 169 -11.11 -3.77 10.19
N ARG A 170 -10.70 -4.73 11.03
CA ARG A 170 -10.18 -6.03 10.58
C ARG A 170 -11.16 -6.81 9.69
N ASP A 171 -12.44 -6.68 9.93
CA ASP A 171 -13.53 -7.38 9.24
C ASP A 171 -14.22 -6.54 8.15
N ALA A 172 -13.74 -5.32 7.89
CA ALA A 172 -14.40 -4.38 6.98
C ALA A 172 -14.55 -4.94 5.55
N PHE A 173 -13.54 -5.63 5.06
CA PHE A 173 -13.52 -6.15 3.69
C PHE A 173 -14.49 -7.33 3.54
N ASP A 174 -14.52 -8.27 4.49
CA ASP A 174 -15.44 -9.40 4.45
C ASP A 174 -16.91 -8.97 4.68
N ASN A 175 -17.15 -8.02 5.58
CA ASN A 175 -18.46 -7.42 5.76
C ASN A 175 -18.98 -6.74 4.50
N ARG A 176 -18.11 -5.98 3.80
CA ARG A 176 -18.47 -5.36 2.53
C ARG A 176 -18.73 -6.39 1.45
N ARG A 177 -17.90 -7.45 1.39
CA ARG A 177 -18.10 -8.57 0.49
C ARG A 177 -19.47 -9.22 0.68
N GLY A 178 -19.81 -9.55 1.91
CA GLY A 178 -21.13 -10.14 2.23
C GLY A 178 -22.28 -9.24 1.80
N TYR A 179 -22.17 -7.92 2.01
CA TYR A 179 -23.18 -6.96 1.58
C TYR A 179 -23.32 -6.91 0.03
N ILE A 180 -22.21 -6.83 -0.71
CA ILE A 180 -22.22 -6.73 -2.18
C ILE A 180 -22.74 -8.04 -2.81
N CYS A 181 -22.30 -9.19 -2.31
CA CYS A 181 -22.82 -10.48 -2.77
C CYS A 181 -24.33 -10.60 -2.51
N GLY A 182 -24.79 -10.22 -1.31
CA GLY A 182 -26.22 -10.20 -1.00
C GLY A 182 -27.01 -9.25 -1.90
N PHE A 183 -26.43 -8.10 -2.26
CA PHE A 183 -27.05 -7.15 -3.20
C PHE A 183 -27.23 -7.77 -4.59
N TYR A 184 -26.18 -8.35 -5.18
CA TYR A 184 -26.25 -8.90 -6.53
C TYR A 184 -27.00 -10.26 -6.62
N HIS A 185 -27.19 -10.97 -5.53
CA HIS A 185 -28.11 -12.13 -5.45
C HIS A 185 -29.54 -11.72 -5.08
N GLY A 186 -29.76 -10.46 -4.80
CA GLY A 186 -31.07 -9.93 -4.46
C GLY A 186 -31.99 -9.74 -5.66
N PRO A 187 -33.24 -9.33 -5.42
CA PRO A 187 -34.17 -9.04 -6.50
C PRO A 187 -33.74 -7.78 -7.29
N HIS A 188 -33.96 -7.81 -8.58
CA HIS A 188 -33.76 -6.69 -9.49
C HIS A 188 -35.02 -6.42 -10.33
N GLY A 189 -35.05 -5.26 -11.02
CA GLY A 189 -36.12 -4.90 -11.94
C GLY A 189 -35.98 -5.55 -13.32
N GLU A 190 -36.71 -4.99 -14.30
CA GLU A 190 -36.55 -5.39 -15.70
C GLU A 190 -35.20 -4.92 -16.24
N LEU A 191 -34.38 -5.87 -16.75
CA LEU A 191 -33.03 -5.62 -17.21
C LEU A 191 -32.96 -5.31 -18.71
N TYR A 192 -33.91 -5.83 -19.51
CA TYR A 192 -33.94 -5.67 -20.94
C TYR A 192 -34.87 -4.51 -21.34
N ARG A 193 -34.48 -3.29 -21.00
CA ARG A 193 -35.19 -2.06 -21.22
C ARG A 193 -34.31 -1.01 -21.92
N ASP A 194 -34.87 0.11 -22.26
CA ASP A 194 -34.11 1.26 -22.71
C ASP A 194 -33.29 1.88 -21.56
N TYR A 195 -32.03 2.17 -21.86
CA TYR A 195 -31.06 2.78 -20.95
C TYR A 195 -30.71 4.19 -21.41
N PRO A 196 -31.41 5.24 -20.93
CA PRO A 196 -31.27 6.59 -21.45
C PRO A 196 -29.94 7.29 -21.08
N PHE A 197 -29.28 6.86 -20.00
CA PHE A 197 -28.08 7.54 -19.48
C PHE A 197 -26.81 6.75 -19.69
N LEU A 198 -26.87 5.42 -19.70
CA LEU A 198 -25.74 4.53 -19.98
C LEU A 198 -26.29 3.22 -20.51
N ASN A 199 -25.94 2.86 -21.74
CA ASN A 199 -26.35 1.59 -22.34
C ASN A 199 -25.24 0.51 -22.24
N PRO A 200 -25.54 -0.78 -22.48
CA PRO A 200 -24.56 -1.88 -22.39
C PRO A 200 -23.29 -1.62 -23.19
N ALA A 201 -23.41 -1.23 -24.47
CA ALA A 201 -22.25 -0.98 -25.33
C ALA A 201 -21.36 0.17 -24.82
N GLN A 202 -21.92 1.19 -24.22
CA GLN A 202 -21.16 2.27 -23.61
C GLN A 202 -20.43 1.79 -22.34
N ALA A 203 -21.08 0.95 -21.52
CA ALA A 203 -20.46 0.36 -20.35
C ALA A 203 -19.29 -0.57 -20.74
N ASP A 204 -19.47 -1.41 -21.75
CA ASP A 204 -18.44 -2.30 -22.29
C ASP A 204 -17.25 -1.51 -22.83
N ALA A 205 -17.50 -0.53 -23.69
CA ALA A 205 -16.45 0.35 -24.22
C ALA A 205 -15.70 1.12 -23.14
N PHE A 206 -16.39 1.55 -22.07
CA PHE A 206 -15.75 2.17 -20.92
C PHE A 206 -14.80 1.19 -20.23
N VAL A 207 -15.24 -0.03 -19.94
CA VAL A 207 -14.45 -1.05 -19.26
C VAL A 207 -13.18 -1.37 -20.04
N GLU A 208 -13.30 -1.65 -21.34
CA GLU A 208 -12.16 -1.96 -22.21
C GLU A 208 -11.16 -0.82 -22.27
N LYS A 209 -11.62 0.41 -22.55
CA LYS A 209 -10.76 1.59 -22.65
C LYS A 209 -10.09 1.90 -21.32
N THR A 210 -10.83 1.76 -20.21
CA THR A 210 -10.28 2.01 -18.86
C THR A 210 -9.24 0.95 -18.50
N ALA A 211 -9.47 -0.32 -18.79
CA ALA A 211 -8.49 -1.38 -18.54
C ALA A 211 -7.18 -1.12 -19.29
N GLU A 212 -7.22 -0.64 -20.55
CA GLU A 212 -6.03 -0.25 -21.29
C GLU A 212 -5.32 0.97 -20.66
N SER A 213 -6.04 2.05 -20.40
CA SER A 213 -5.50 3.26 -19.77
C SER A 213 -4.87 2.98 -18.41
N VAL A 214 -5.54 2.16 -17.60
CA VAL A 214 -5.05 1.75 -16.29
C VAL A 214 -3.79 0.90 -16.43
N PHE A 215 -3.79 -0.11 -17.31
CA PHE A 215 -2.62 -0.95 -17.52
C PHE A 215 -1.38 -0.13 -17.93
N ASP A 216 -1.55 0.87 -18.78
CA ASP A 216 -0.45 1.78 -19.16
C ASP A 216 0.12 2.55 -17.95
N LYS A 217 -0.75 3.01 -17.06
CA LYS A 217 -0.34 3.69 -15.81
C LYS A 217 0.33 2.76 -14.81
N LEU A 218 0.08 1.44 -14.89
CA LEU A 218 0.68 0.45 -14.00
C LEU A 218 2.10 0.01 -14.43
N LYS A 219 2.53 0.30 -15.66
CA LYS A 219 3.78 -0.23 -16.25
C LYS A 219 5.00 0.02 -15.38
N GLU A 220 5.16 1.21 -14.83
CA GLU A 220 6.29 1.54 -13.96
C GLU A 220 6.27 0.71 -12.66
N SER A 221 5.11 0.60 -12.02
CA SER A 221 4.97 -0.18 -10.79
C SER A 221 5.16 -1.68 -11.02
N LEU A 222 4.67 -2.18 -12.16
CA LEU A 222 4.87 -3.57 -12.60
C LEU A 222 6.34 -3.85 -12.93
N ALA A 223 7.04 -2.91 -13.54
CA ALA A 223 8.48 -3.03 -13.78
C ALA A 223 9.26 -3.17 -12.47
N VAL A 224 8.95 -2.33 -11.47
CA VAL A 224 9.57 -2.42 -10.13
C VAL A 224 9.27 -3.76 -9.45
N TRP A 225 8.05 -4.29 -9.59
CA TRP A 225 7.67 -5.58 -9.03
C TRP A 225 8.37 -6.76 -9.72
N ASN A 226 8.47 -6.69 -11.05
CA ASN A 226 9.08 -7.74 -11.89
C ASN A 226 10.62 -7.70 -11.88
N GLU A 227 11.24 -6.57 -11.51
CA GLU A 227 12.64 -6.58 -11.12
C GLU A 227 12.74 -7.57 -9.96
N GLU A 228 13.41 -8.72 -10.18
CA GLU A 228 13.66 -9.70 -9.12
C GLU A 228 13.97 -8.95 -7.82
N ASN A 229 13.38 -9.35 -6.70
CA ASN A 229 13.43 -8.67 -5.39
C ASN A 229 14.86 -8.54 -4.82
N THR A 230 15.75 -7.95 -5.59
CA THR A 230 17.14 -7.69 -5.27
C THR A 230 17.34 -6.18 -5.19
N LEU A 231 17.14 -5.62 -4.00
CA LEU A 231 17.68 -4.30 -3.73
C LEU A 231 19.20 -4.37 -3.91
N SER A 232 19.78 -3.39 -4.59
CA SER A 232 21.22 -3.25 -4.63
C SER A 232 21.75 -3.04 -3.20
N LEU A 233 22.86 -3.66 -2.87
CA LEU A 233 23.55 -3.40 -1.58
C LEU A 233 23.85 -1.90 -1.38
N LYS A 234 23.88 -1.09 -2.46
CA LYS A 234 24.07 0.37 -2.39
C LYS A 234 22.84 1.10 -1.86
N ASP A 235 21.65 0.50 -1.98
CA ASP A 235 20.39 1.12 -1.60
C ASP A 235 19.97 0.78 -0.16
N LEU A 236 20.72 -0.12 0.50
CA LEU A 236 20.44 -0.56 1.87
C LEU A 236 21.14 0.32 2.90
N GLN A 237 20.43 0.91 3.82
CA GLN A 237 20.98 1.66 4.94
C GLN A 237 21.35 0.71 6.08
N PRO A 238 22.62 0.64 6.53
CA PRO A 238 22.98 -0.08 7.74
C PRO A 238 22.41 0.58 9.00
N SER A 239 22.06 -0.25 9.98
CA SER A 239 21.78 0.16 11.36
C SER A 239 22.90 -0.22 12.33
N GLN A 240 24.03 -0.69 11.82
CA GLN A 240 25.23 -1.05 12.58
C GLN A 240 26.44 -0.40 11.89
N PHE A 241 27.35 0.17 12.69
CA PHE A 241 28.48 0.97 12.17
C PHE A 241 29.88 0.36 12.45
N TYR A 242 29.95 -0.82 13.06
CA TYR A 242 31.17 -1.62 13.14
C TYR A 242 30.91 -3.08 12.81
N ILE A 243 31.84 -3.72 12.15
CA ILE A 243 31.79 -5.15 11.82
C ILE A 243 32.91 -5.88 12.57
N SER A 244 32.58 -6.96 13.28
CA SER A 244 33.58 -7.85 13.89
C SER A 244 34.33 -8.61 12.79
N GLY A 245 35.65 -8.40 12.74
CA GLY A 245 36.52 -9.13 11.81
C GLY A 245 36.48 -10.63 12.00
N LYS A 246 36.27 -11.10 13.25
CA LYS A 246 36.10 -12.55 13.55
C LYS A 246 34.78 -13.08 12.99
N LYS A 247 33.65 -12.40 13.24
CA LYS A 247 32.35 -12.77 12.66
C LYS A 247 32.41 -12.78 11.12
N LEU A 248 33.13 -11.81 10.52
CA LEU A 248 33.32 -11.77 9.08
C LEU A 248 34.11 -12.96 8.55
N GLN A 249 35.21 -13.34 9.21
CA GLN A 249 35.97 -14.53 8.85
C GLN A 249 35.13 -15.82 8.97
N ASP A 250 34.25 -15.90 9.96
CA ASP A 250 33.35 -17.05 10.14
C ASP A 250 32.30 -17.11 9.03
N VAL A 251 31.74 -15.97 8.60
CA VAL A 251 30.85 -15.88 7.42
C VAL A 251 31.59 -16.31 6.15
N GLN A 252 32.83 -15.84 5.93
CA GLN A 252 33.62 -16.18 4.73
C GLN A 252 33.95 -17.66 4.59
N LYS A 253 33.90 -18.45 5.66
CA LYS A 253 34.17 -19.90 5.60
C LYS A 253 33.09 -20.70 4.87
N TRP A 254 31.84 -20.24 4.95
CA TRP A 254 30.69 -20.92 4.34
C TRP A 254 30.11 -20.15 3.15
N PHE A 255 30.39 -18.85 3.04
CA PHE A 255 29.83 -17.99 2.00
C PHE A 255 30.41 -18.33 0.62
N ASN A 256 29.51 -18.73 -0.30
CA ASN A 256 29.87 -18.96 -1.70
C ASN A 256 29.22 -17.88 -2.59
N PRO A 257 29.96 -16.90 -3.10
CA PRO A 257 29.41 -15.84 -3.93
C PRO A 257 28.89 -16.31 -5.30
N SER A 258 29.27 -17.51 -5.75
CA SER A 258 28.78 -18.10 -7.00
C SER A 258 27.50 -18.92 -6.83
N ASP A 259 27.12 -19.24 -5.60
CA ASP A 259 25.90 -19.98 -5.27
C ASP A 259 25.29 -19.45 -3.97
N LEU A 260 24.25 -18.65 -4.10
CA LEU A 260 23.55 -18.04 -2.97
C LEU A 260 22.41 -18.90 -2.42
N SER A 261 22.23 -20.14 -2.85
CA SER A 261 21.16 -21.02 -2.36
C SER A 261 21.25 -21.30 -0.85
N GLY A 262 22.47 -21.30 -0.29
CA GLY A 262 22.74 -21.43 1.15
C GLY A 262 22.90 -20.09 1.87
N PHE A 263 22.70 -18.95 1.20
CA PHE A 263 22.82 -17.63 1.80
C PHE A 263 21.55 -17.30 2.58
N GLU A 264 21.68 -17.14 3.88
CA GLU A 264 20.57 -16.68 4.70
C GLU A 264 20.20 -15.22 4.34
N ALA A 265 18.97 -14.99 3.86
CA ALA A 265 18.52 -13.70 3.42
C ALA A 265 18.70 -12.62 4.50
N ILE A 266 19.11 -11.42 4.07
CA ILE A 266 19.32 -10.29 4.98
C ILE A 266 17.97 -9.67 5.32
N PRO A 267 17.58 -9.57 6.62
CA PRO A 267 16.36 -8.91 7.02
C PRO A 267 16.45 -7.39 6.82
N VAL A 268 15.42 -6.85 6.20
CA VAL A 268 15.29 -5.40 5.95
C VAL A 268 13.90 -4.90 6.33
N LYS A 269 13.81 -3.66 6.77
CA LYS A 269 12.56 -2.99 7.08
C LYS A 269 12.60 -1.53 6.65
N MET A 270 11.46 -0.95 6.27
CA MET A 270 11.42 0.46 5.85
C MET A 270 11.38 1.37 7.08
N LEU A 271 12.28 2.34 7.12
CA LEU A 271 12.27 3.47 8.04
C LEU A 271 12.28 4.76 7.20
N ASP A 272 11.21 5.56 7.32
CA ASP A 272 11.05 6.81 6.57
C ASP A 272 11.31 6.70 5.05
N GLY A 273 10.82 5.61 4.47
CA GLY A 273 10.98 5.36 3.02
C GLY A 273 12.34 4.80 2.61
N ILE A 274 13.22 4.46 3.55
CA ILE A 274 14.55 3.92 3.29
C ILE A 274 14.63 2.47 3.79
N PRO A 275 15.13 1.51 2.97
CA PRO A 275 15.31 0.13 3.40
C PRO A 275 16.51 0.03 4.36
N VAL A 276 16.22 -0.28 5.62
CA VAL A 276 17.21 -0.43 6.69
C VAL A 276 17.49 -1.90 6.94
N ILE A 277 18.76 -2.28 6.97
CA ILE A 277 19.20 -3.61 7.41
C ILE A 277 18.95 -3.71 8.91
N THR A 278 18.14 -4.68 9.34
CA THR A 278 17.85 -4.91 10.76
C THR A 278 18.74 -5.98 11.37
N ASP A 279 19.22 -6.92 10.57
CA ASP A 279 20.26 -7.91 10.92
C ASP A 279 21.08 -8.32 9.68
N GLY A 280 22.16 -9.09 9.87
CA GLY A 280 22.99 -9.60 8.76
C GLY A 280 23.99 -8.61 8.19
N HIS A 281 24.36 -7.54 8.90
CA HIS A 281 25.34 -6.55 8.46
C HIS A 281 26.71 -7.18 8.08
N THR A 282 27.11 -8.23 8.80
CA THR A 282 28.35 -8.99 8.50
C THR A 282 28.23 -9.76 7.19
N ARG A 283 27.04 -10.33 6.90
CA ARG A 283 26.76 -11.00 5.62
C ARG A 283 26.74 -10.01 4.47
N ALA A 284 26.15 -8.83 4.69
CA ALA A 284 26.16 -7.74 3.71
C ALA A 284 27.60 -7.27 3.39
N ALA A 285 28.44 -7.10 4.41
CA ALA A 285 29.84 -6.75 4.24
C ALA A 285 30.63 -7.83 3.48
N ALA A 286 30.38 -9.11 3.78
CA ALA A 286 30.99 -10.23 3.06
C ALA A 286 30.60 -10.23 1.58
N ALA A 287 29.34 -9.98 1.27
CA ALA A 287 28.84 -9.88 -0.10
C ALA A 287 29.48 -8.73 -0.88
N VAL A 288 29.64 -7.55 -0.25
CA VAL A 288 30.37 -6.42 -0.86
C VAL A 288 31.83 -6.77 -1.15
N LEU A 289 32.52 -7.42 -0.20
CA LEU A 289 33.91 -7.85 -0.40
C LEU A 289 34.05 -8.88 -1.51
N ALA A 290 33.02 -9.70 -1.74
CA ALA A 290 32.98 -10.64 -2.86
C ALA A 290 32.57 -10.00 -4.19
N GLY A 291 32.29 -8.69 -4.22
CA GLY A 291 31.92 -7.94 -5.43
C GLY A 291 30.49 -8.15 -5.90
N LEU A 292 29.60 -8.63 -5.03
CA LEU A 292 28.19 -8.79 -5.36
C LEU A 292 27.47 -7.43 -5.32
N ALA A 293 26.59 -7.21 -6.30
CA ALA A 293 25.76 -6.01 -6.35
C ALA A 293 24.51 -6.16 -5.47
N SER A 294 24.02 -7.40 -5.28
CA SER A 294 22.79 -7.72 -4.55
C SER A 294 22.90 -9.08 -3.88
N VAL A 295 22.07 -9.33 -2.88
CA VAL A 295 21.93 -10.60 -2.15
C VAL A 295 20.46 -10.85 -1.86
N PRO A 296 20.05 -12.11 -1.53
CA PRO A 296 18.71 -12.40 -1.08
C PRO A 296 18.34 -11.55 0.15
N LEU A 297 17.16 -10.94 0.11
CA LEU A 297 16.60 -10.15 1.19
C LEU A 297 15.31 -10.78 1.69
N VAL A 298 14.99 -10.55 2.97
CA VAL A 298 13.70 -10.90 3.57
C VAL A 298 13.13 -9.70 4.29
N TRP A 299 11.81 -9.53 4.20
CA TRP A 299 11.14 -8.47 4.93
C TRP A 299 11.04 -8.82 6.40
N ASP A 300 11.65 -7.99 7.26
CA ASP A 300 11.60 -8.19 8.71
C ASP A 300 10.20 -7.84 9.24
N ARG A 301 9.55 -8.82 9.87
CA ARG A 301 8.20 -8.71 10.42
C ARG A 301 8.19 -8.60 11.94
N ASP A 302 9.34 -8.59 12.57
CA ASP A 302 9.45 -8.46 14.01
C ASP A 302 8.98 -7.09 14.48
N ASP A 303 8.42 -7.06 15.69
CA ASP A 303 8.06 -5.81 16.37
C ASP A 303 9.32 -5.17 16.94
N LEU A 304 9.96 -4.36 16.12
CA LEU A 304 11.23 -3.72 16.43
C LEU A 304 11.02 -2.35 17.10
N SER A 305 11.87 -2.02 18.05
CA SER A 305 11.92 -0.67 18.61
C SER A 305 12.49 0.32 17.59
N TRP A 306 11.61 1.00 16.85
CA TRP A 306 12.03 1.98 15.84
C TRP A 306 12.78 3.18 16.44
N GLU A 307 12.57 3.53 17.71
CA GLU A 307 13.35 4.56 18.37
C GLU A 307 14.82 4.14 18.46
N MET A 308 15.08 2.87 18.79
CA MET A 308 16.45 2.32 18.84
C MET A 308 17.07 2.23 17.44
N TYR A 309 16.34 1.69 16.47
CA TYR A 309 16.85 1.60 15.10
C TYR A 309 17.07 2.97 14.47
N GLY A 310 16.20 3.95 14.72
CA GLY A 310 16.35 5.33 14.28
C GLY A 310 17.68 5.94 14.77
N ARG A 311 18.02 5.76 16.06
CA ARG A 311 19.30 6.21 16.63
C ARG A 311 20.51 5.49 16.01
N CYS A 312 20.39 4.18 15.76
CA CYS A 312 21.45 3.43 15.07
C CYS A 312 21.68 3.95 13.65
N VAL A 313 20.62 4.23 12.91
CA VAL A 313 20.68 4.79 11.56
C VAL A 313 21.26 6.21 11.55
N GLU A 314 20.82 7.05 12.49
CA GLU A 314 21.36 8.40 12.65
C GLU A 314 22.88 8.36 12.91
N GLU A 315 23.32 7.51 13.83
CA GLU A 315 24.75 7.36 14.12
C GLU A 315 25.54 6.81 12.94
N CYS A 316 24.97 5.86 12.18
CA CYS A 316 25.56 5.41 10.90
C CYS A 316 25.78 6.59 9.95
N ARG A 317 24.75 7.43 9.76
CA ARG A 317 24.81 8.60 8.86
C ARG A 317 25.81 9.64 9.34
N ASN A 318 25.88 9.92 10.65
CA ASN A 318 26.88 10.82 11.25
C ASN A 318 28.31 10.35 10.96
N ARG A 319 28.51 9.03 10.84
CA ARG A 319 29.79 8.39 10.48
C ARG A 319 29.97 8.23 8.97
N GLN A 320 29.07 8.79 8.16
CA GLN A 320 29.09 8.66 6.68
C GLN A 320 28.96 7.20 6.23
N ILE A 321 28.13 6.42 6.93
CA ILE A 321 27.79 5.03 6.58
C ILE A 321 26.37 5.04 6.01
N HIS A 322 26.26 4.98 4.70
CA HIS A 322 25.02 5.06 3.95
C HIS A 322 24.64 3.76 3.26
N SER A 323 25.61 2.82 3.16
CA SER A 323 25.42 1.52 2.54
C SER A 323 26.37 0.48 3.12
N PRO A 324 26.16 -0.83 2.87
CA PRO A 324 27.11 -1.89 3.24
C PRO A 324 28.52 -1.68 2.68
N HIS A 325 28.70 -0.94 1.58
CA HIS A 325 30.03 -0.61 1.05
C HIS A 325 30.84 0.22 2.04
N ASP A 326 30.18 1.08 2.81
CA ASP A 326 30.85 1.91 3.80
C ASP A 326 31.26 1.13 5.06
N LEU A 327 30.63 -0.03 5.32
CA LEU A 327 30.99 -0.89 6.43
C LEU A 327 32.37 -1.57 6.28
N ILE A 328 32.91 -1.63 5.04
CA ILE A 328 34.20 -2.26 4.79
C ILE A 328 35.32 -1.55 5.53
N ARG A 329 35.28 -0.23 5.63
CA ARG A 329 36.25 0.57 6.40
C ARG A 329 36.02 0.50 7.93
N CYS A 330 34.91 -0.11 8.35
CA CYS A 330 34.49 -0.20 9.75
C CYS A 330 34.70 -1.61 10.33
N ILE A 331 35.44 -2.47 9.62
CA ILE A 331 35.81 -3.80 10.12
C ILE A 331 36.90 -3.62 11.18
N VAL A 332 36.66 -4.15 12.39
CA VAL A 332 37.55 -4.01 13.54
C VAL A 332 37.83 -5.36 14.21
N PRO A 333 38.95 -5.49 14.97
CA PRO A 333 39.19 -6.63 15.83
C PRO A 333 38.03 -6.86 16.82
N GLU A 334 37.86 -8.11 17.28
CA GLU A 334 36.74 -8.48 18.16
C GLU A 334 36.72 -7.67 19.47
N THR A 335 37.90 -7.42 20.06
CA THR A 335 38.04 -6.57 21.25
C THR A 335 37.49 -5.18 21.05
N ASP A 336 37.84 -4.56 19.91
CA ASP A 336 37.37 -3.22 19.54
C ASP A 336 35.89 -3.21 19.22
N TYR A 337 35.38 -4.30 18.62
CA TYR A 337 33.95 -4.44 18.34
C TYR A 337 33.12 -4.42 19.62
N HIS A 338 33.53 -5.22 20.64
CA HIS A 338 32.85 -5.24 21.93
C HIS A 338 32.91 -3.87 22.64
N GLU A 339 34.03 -3.17 22.54
CA GLU A 339 34.19 -1.88 23.18
C GLU A 339 33.43 -0.75 22.46
N LYS A 340 33.45 -0.75 21.12
CA LYS A 340 32.92 0.34 20.31
C LYS A 340 31.47 0.15 19.90
N TRP A 341 31.01 -1.11 19.71
CA TRP A 341 29.67 -1.42 19.26
C TRP A 341 28.80 -1.95 20.41
N ASP A 342 29.18 -3.02 21.08
CA ASP A 342 28.32 -3.66 22.08
C ASP A 342 28.07 -2.69 23.26
N ARG A 343 29.11 -2.03 23.78
CA ARG A 343 28.94 -1.02 24.84
C ARG A 343 28.10 0.18 24.39
N TRP A 344 28.25 0.62 23.15
CA TRP A 344 27.42 1.69 22.63
C TRP A 344 25.95 1.27 22.59
N CYS A 345 25.65 0.05 22.13
CA CYS A 345 24.30 -0.50 22.15
C CYS A 345 23.72 -0.58 23.56
N ASP A 346 24.51 -1.07 24.55
CA ASP A 346 24.06 -1.15 25.94
C ASP A 346 23.72 0.24 26.50
N GLN A 347 24.57 1.23 26.24
CA GLN A 347 24.35 2.61 26.69
C GLN A 347 23.09 3.19 26.02
N MET A 348 22.96 3.07 24.71
CA MET A 348 21.81 3.57 23.94
C MET A 348 20.51 2.93 24.43
N GLN A 349 20.50 1.60 24.70
CA GLN A 349 19.33 0.92 25.25
C GLN A 349 18.96 1.44 26.66
N ALA A 350 19.96 1.72 27.51
CA ALA A 350 19.72 2.31 28.83
C ALA A 350 19.09 3.70 28.73
N ASP A 351 19.60 4.53 27.81
CA ASP A 351 19.09 5.89 27.56
C ASP A 351 17.65 5.88 27.05
N VAL A 352 17.31 4.97 26.13
CA VAL A 352 15.93 4.81 25.61
C VAL A 352 14.98 4.41 26.74
N ARG A 353 15.33 3.39 27.53
CA ARG A 353 14.50 2.95 28.68
C ARG A 353 14.29 4.04 29.70
N GLN A 354 15.33 4.84 29.97
CA GLN A 354 15.22 5.97 30.88
C GLN A 354 14.28 7.06 30.36
N GLN A 355 14.34 7.37 29.06
CA GLN A 355 13.44 8.33 28.43
C GLN A 355 11.99 7.86 28.42
N GLU A 356 11.75 6.58 28.13
CA GLU A 356 10.41 5.97 28.22
C GLU A 356 9.84 6.03 29.63
N ALA A 357 10.67 5.73 30.65
CA ALA A 357 10.26 5.84 32.03
C ALA A 357 9.89 7.27 32.43
N ILE A 358 10.66 8.28 31.97
CA ILE A 358 10.37 9.70 32.20
C ILE A 358 9.07 10.09 31.49
N LYS A 359 8.87 9.72 30.23
CA LYS A 359 7.62 9.99 29.49
C LYS A 359 6.42 9.41 30.24
N HIS A 360 6.52 8.19 30.74
CA HIS A 360 5.46 7.54 31.51
C HIS A 360 5.14 8.24 32.84
N ILE A 361 6.17 8.73 33.56
CA ILE A 361 6.01 9.52 34.78
C ILE A 361 5.33 10.86 34.48
N VAL A 362 5.76 11.56 33.43
CA VAL A 362 5.17 12.85 33.02
C VAL A 362 3.70 12.69 32.61
N GLN A 363 3.36 11.65 31.86
CA GLN A 363 1.97 11.35 31.51
C GLN A 363 1.10 11.04 32.74
N LYS A 364 1.64 10.31 33.73
CA LYS A 364 0.91 10.01 34.98
C LYS A 364 0.78 11.21 35.92
N SER A 365 1.72 12.14 35.89
CA SER A 365 1.72 13.32 36.80
C SER A 365 0.79 14.44 36.33
N GLY A 366 0.21 14.39 35.14
CA GLY A 366 -0.71 15.43 34.64
C GLY A 366 -0.07 16.79 34.39
N PHE A 367 1.27 16.90 34.35
CA PHE A 367 1.95 18.14 34.00
C PHE A 367 1.85 18.40 32.49
N ALA A 368 0.84 19.18 32.10
CA ALA A 368 0.81 19.81 30.81
C ALA A 368 1.83 20.96 30.78
N TRP A 369 2.81 20.93 29.89
CA TRP A 369 3.61 22.09 29.55
C TRP A 369 2.68 23.10 28.88
N ALA A 370 2.35 24.18 29.58
CA ALA A 370 1.75 25.36 28.97
C ALA A 370 2.83 25.99 28.08
N GLU A 371 2.64 25.95 26.78
CA GLU A 371 3.35 26.85 25.86
C GLU A 371 2.99 28.29 26.26
N SER A 372 3.92 28.98 26.89
CA SER A 372 3.81 30.43 27.13
C SER A 372 3.93 31.14 25.78
N ARG A 373 2.78 31.45 25.17
CA ARG A 373 2.69 32.52 24.17
C ARG A 373 2.73 33.83 24.93
N ASP A 374 3.91 34.35 25.19
CA ASP A 374 4.05 35.78 25.50
C ASP A 374 4.22 36.51 24.19
N GLY A 375 3.16 37.21 23.83
CA GLY A 375 3.19 38.22 22.82
C GLY A 375 4.06 39.39 23.27
N LEU A 376 4.86 39.92 22.39
CA LEU A 376 5.40 41.25 22.45
C LEU A 376 4.86 42.01 21.24
N ASP A 377 3.75 42.76 21.46
CA ASP A 377 3.47 43.97 20.73
C ASP A 377 4.54 45.02 21.06
N VAL A 378 5.26 45.48 20.05
CA VAL A 378 5.56 46.89 19.78
C VAL A 378 5.89 47.03 18.31
#